data_4199077b993a6a613092a74d22e1f3be
#
_entry.id   4199077b993a6a613092a74d22e1f3be
#
_cell.length_a   1.000
_cell.length_b   1.000
_cell.length_c   1.000
_cell.angle_alpha   90.00
_cell.angle_beta   90.00
_cell.angle_gamma   90.00
#
_symmetry.space_group_name_H-M   'P 1'
#
loop_
_entity.id
_entity.type
_entity.pdbx_description
1 polymer ?
#
loop_
_entity_poly.entity_id
_entity_poly.type
_entity_poly.pdbx_seq_one_letter_code
_entity_poly.pdbx_strand_id
1 'polypeptide(L)'
;ARLAHLRPKNPTFFAYAATVPARSFKQKNECHGWVGIRLQLHPGAEPSDVVMHVRMLDNDNAQQAEALGILGVNLIHGAFFNHHHPEWVVEGLADGLGSERIEVDLIHFSGPYFDEVENRLMNLHLIRSWLTRAVVFNPAGEVVVPGELFYRKPVMVIRGSFKPVTCVNVDMMAAGLRQFSQLAAVDQNEIVSLAEITMNSLISGDNVDGADFLARIELLASQGYTVMISDYVRFFRLRAYLRRYTQKPIGIVLSVRDFDFLFDEKYYEGLEGGILEAFGKLFPDNTHVYVYPSRPSGGGAELVTLDNVQVPARLRHLLAHLVENDKLLAVQPLDDSHLHMDVADVIAGLRRGRGAWERDVPEPVAQRII
;
A
#
# COMPACT_ATOMS: atom_id res chain seq x y z
N ALA A 1 -39.39 14.17 -5.90
CA ALA A 1 -40.68 14.38 -6.55
C ALA A 1 -41.35 15.71 -6.17
N ARG A 2 -41.42 16.15 -4.88
CA ARG A 2 -42.11 17.38 -4.45
C ARG A 2 -41.50 18.68 -4.97
N LEU A 3 -40.18 18.72 -5.29
CA LEU A 3 -39.48 19.92 -5.75
C LEU A 3 -39.36 20.00 -7.28
N ALA A 4 -39.61 18.91 -8.00
CA ALA A 4 -39.43 18.86 -9.45
C ALA A 4 -40.30 19.89 -10.21
N HIS A 5 -41.49 20.22 -9.71
CA HIS A 5 -42.40 21.21 -10.33
C HIS A 5 -41.98 22.66 -10.11
N LEU A 6 -41.05 22.92 -9.18
CA LEU A 6 -40.56 24.26 -8.84
C LEU A 6 -39.28 24.62 -9.62
N ARG A 7 -38.76 23.72 -10.46
CA ARG A 7 -37.49 23.89 -11.14
C ARG A 7 -37.60 23.77 -12.65
N PRO A 8 -36.62 24.34 -13.40
CA PRO A 8 -36.61 24.27 -14.86
C PRO A 8 -36.58 22.83 -15.37
N LYS A 9 -36.89 22.64 -16.66
CA LYS A 9 -36.94 21.34 -17.32
C LYS A 9 -35.62 20.56 -17.05
N ASN A 10 -35.75 19.31 -16.60
CA ASN A 10 -34.66 18.39 -16.26
C ASN A 10 -33.75 18.84 -15.08
N PRO A 11 -34.30 19.05 -13.88
CA PRO A 11 -33.46 19.33 -12.73
C PRO A 11 -32.62 18.11 -12.34
N THR A 12 -31.37 18.32 -12.03
CA THR A 12 -30.51 17.33 -11.36
C THR A 12 -30.73 17.40 -9.86
N PHE A 13 -30.57 16.27 -9.19
CA PHE A 13 -30.72 16.17 -7.74
C PHE A 13 -29.48 15.52 -7.13
N PHE A 14 -29.10 15.99 -5.97
CA PHE A 14 -28.06 15.34 -5.17
C PHE A 14 -28.38 15.42 -3.68
N ALA A 15 -27.79 14.49 -2.92
CA ALA A 15 -27.66 14.56 -1.48
C ALA A 15 -26.17 14.46 -1.15
N TYR A 16 -25.67 15.41 -0.39
CA TYR A 16 -24.32 15.41 0.13
C TYR A 16 -24.35 15.10 1.63
N ALA A 17 -23.46 14.27 2.10
CA ALA A 17 -23.28 13.95 3.50
C ALA A 17 -21.80 13.90 3.87
N ALA A 18 -21.48 14.42 5.03
CA ALA A 18 -20.17 14.29 5.65
C ALA A 18 -20.32 13.93 7.13
N THR A 19 -19.61 12.87 7.56
CA THR A 19 -19.61 12.41 8.95
C THR A 19 -18.15 12.29 9.40
N VAL A 20 -17.58 13.41 9.84
CA VAL A 20 -16.20 13.50 10.30
C VAL A 20 -16.22 14.13 11.71
N PRO A 21 -15.72 13.43 12.74
CA PRO A 21 -15.67 13.99 14.09
C PRO A 21 -14.68 15.14 14.17
N ALA A 22 -15.08 16.21 14.86
CA ALA A 22 -14.20 17.33 15.15
C ALA A 22 -13.08 16.90 16.12
N ARG A 23 -11.96 17.59 16.06
CA ARG A 23 -10.83 17.39 16.97
C ARG A 23 -11.26 17.74 18.41
N SER A 24 -11.00 16.81 19.32
CA SER A 24 -11.28 17.02 20.75
C SER A 24 -10.35 18.09 21.33
N PHE A 25 -10.80 18.76 22.40
CA PHE A 25 -10.01 19.76 23.12
C PHE A 25 -8.63 19.22 23.58
N LYS A 26 -8.55 17.93 23.92
CA LYS A 26 -7.29 17.27 24.30
C LYS A 26 -6.42 16.84 23.10
N GLN A 27 -6.87 17.08 21.89
CA GLN A 27 -6.19 16.81 20.62
C GLN A 27 -5.64 15.37 20.45
N LYS A 28 -6.28 14.39 21.07
CA LYS A 28 -5.83 12.99 21.10
C LYS A 28 -6.57 12.09 20.12
N ASN A 29 -7.67 12.56 19.53
CA ASN A 29 -8.41 11.80 18.53
C ASN A 29 -7.93 12.15 17.12
N GLU A 30 -7.86 11.15 16.27
CA GLU A 30 -7.77 11.35 14.84
C GLU A 30 -9.14 11.78 14.31
N CYS A 31 -9.14 12.76 13.41
CA CYS A 31 -10.34 13.28 12.78
C CYS A 31 -10.45 12.66 11.40
N HIS A 32 -11.15 11.55 11.29
CA HIS A 32 -11.39 10.86 10.01
C HIS A 32 -12.84 10.40 9.95
N GLY A 33 -13.35 10.19 8.75
CA GLY A 33 -14.72 9.75 8.57
C GLY A 33 -15.12 9.68 7.09
N TRP A 34 -16.40 9.73 6.84
CA TRP A 34 -16.95 9.48 5.52
C TRP A 34 -17.55 10.76 4.93
N VAL A 35 -17.31 10.93 3.63
CA VAL A 35 -17.89 11.98 2.80
C VAL A 35 -18.47 11.33 1.57
N GLY A 36 -19.66 11.76 1.13
CA GLY A 36 -20.27 11.17 -0.04
C GLY A 36 -21.30 12.06 -0.71
N ILE A 37 -21.53 11.78 -1.96
CA ILE A 37 -22.60 12.35 -2.77
C ILE A 37 -23.43 11.25 -3.40
N ARG A 38 -24.76 11.38 -3.30
CA ARG A 38 -25.72 10.62 -4.09
C ARG A 38 -26.35 11.55 -5.12
N LEU A 39 -26.32 11.18 -6.39
CA LEU A 39 -26.76 12.04 -7.48
C LEU A 39 -27.73 11.32 -8.43
N GLN A 40 -28.66 12.12 -9.00
CA GLN A 40 -29.49 11.75 -10.13
C GLN A 40 -29.31 12.81 -11.22
N LEU A 41 -28.92 12.43 -12.43
CA LEU A 41 -28.70 13.36 -13.52
C LEU A 41 -30.03 13.84 -14.15
N HIS A 42 -31.11 13.09 -13.96
CA HIS A 42 -32.45 13.51 -14.34
C HIS A 42 -33.53 12.94 -13.38
N PRO A 43 -34.72 13.55 -13.30
CA PRO A 43 -35.76 13.08 -12.42
C PRO A 43 -36.19 11.64 -12.73
N GLY A 44 -36.27 10.81 -11.68
CA GLY A 44 -36.66 9.41 -11.79
C GLY A 44 -35.54 8.46 -12.24
N ALA A 45 -34.33 8.96 -12.53
CA ALA A 45 -33.17 8.10 -12.76
C ALA A 45 -32.84 7.32 -11.50
N GLU A 46 -32.27 6.13 -11.66
CA GLU A 46 -31.66 5.40 -10.57
C GLU A 46 -30.44 6.20 -10.06
N PRO A 47 -30.26 6.36 -8.73
CA PRO A 47 -29.18 7.16 -8.20
C PRO A 47 -27.83 6.45 -8.30
N SER A 48 -26.78 7.24 -8.42
CA SER A 48 -25.38 6.79 -8.29
C SER A 48 -24.70 7.48 -7.13
N ASP A 49 -23.71 6.83 -6.56
CA ASP A 49 -23.00 7.31 -5.38
C ASP A 49 -21.49 7.41 -5.63
N VAL A 50 -20.89 8.45 -5.05
CA VAL A 50 -19.44 8.51 -4.82
C VAL A 50 -19.26 8.69 -3.33
N VAL A 51 -18.55 7.75 -2.71
CA VAL A 51 -18.26 7.73 -1.27
C VAL A 51 -16.76 7.67 -1.06
N MET A 52 -16.24 8.45 -0.13
CA MET A 52 -14.83 8.45 0.20
C MET A 52 -14.60 8.51 1.70
N HIS A 53 -13.53 7.87 2.15
CA HIS A 53 -13.01 8.00 3.51
C HIS A 53 -11.94 9.09 3.51
N VAL A 54 -12.03 9.99 4.49
CA VAL A 54 -11.16 11.16 4.60
C VAL A 54 -10.54 11.27 5.99
N ARG A 55 -9.33 11.81 6.04
CA ARG A 55 -8.63 12.14 7.28
C ARG A 55 -8.25 13.62 7.26
N MET A 56 -8.64 14.33 8.31
CA MET A 56 -8.32 15.75 8.47
C MET A 56 -6.96 15.89 9.12
N LEU A 57 -6.04 16.57 8.44
CA LEU A 57 -4.65 16.71 8.87
C LEU A 57 -4.39 18.04 9.58
N ASP A 58 -5.20 19.07 9.32
CA ASP A 58 -5.14 20.35 10.01
C ASP A 58 -5.29 20.19 11.54
N ASN A 59 -4.60 21.02 12.30
CA ASN A 59 -4.65 20.98 13.76
C ASN A 59 -5.79 21.82 14.36
N ASP A 60 -6.47 22.62 13.57
CA ASP A 60 -7.53 23.54 13.96
C ASP A 60 -8.88 23.12 13.35
N ASN A 61 -9.95 23.13 14.14
CA ASN A 61 -11.28 22.70 13.69
C ASN A 61 -11.88 23.61 12.61
N ALA A 62 -11.58 24.91 12.59
CA ALA A 62 -12.07 25.82 11.55
C ALA A 62 -11.37 25.51 10.21
N GLN A 63 -10.06 25.25 10.23
CA GLN A 63 -9.30 24.83 9.07
C GLN A 63 -9.77 23.48 8.56
N GLN A 64 -10.06 22.51 9.46
CA GLN A 64 -10.65 21.22 9.07
C GLN A 64 -12.02 21.39 8.39
N ALA A 65 -12.88 22.24 8.94
CA ALA A 65 -14.20 22.51 8.35
C ALA A 65 -14.08 23.18 6.97
N GLU A 66 -13.13 24.10 6.81
CA GLU A 66 -12.84 24.73 5.52
C GLU A 66 -12.36 23.70 4.49
N ALA A 67 -11.34 22.89 4.83
CA ALA A 67 -10.81 21.85 3.94
C ALA A 67 -11.90 20.84 3.52
N LEU A 68 -12.74 20.43 4.48
CA LEU A 68 -13.87 19.55 4.21
C LEU A 68 -14.91 20.21 3.29
N GLY A 69 -15.14 21.51 3.46
CA GLY A 69 -16.03 22.30 2.60
C GLY A 69 -15.52 22.40 1.17
N ILE A 70 -14.23 22.69 0.98
CA ILE A 70 -13.58 22.73 -0.35
C ILE A 70 -13.67 21.35 -1.01
N LEU A 71 -13.28 20.29 -0.30
CA LEU A 71 -13.38 18.92 -0.81
C LEU A 71 -14.82 18.56 -1.22
N GLY A 72 -15.81 18.95 -0.42
CA GLY A 72 -17.23 18.73 -0.72
C GLY A 72 -17.68 19.44 -2.00
N VAL A 73 -17.28 20.68 -2.21
CA VAL A 73 -17.57 21.43 -3.45
C VAL A 73 -16.91 20.76 -4.65
N ASN A 74 -15.64 20.36 -4.52
CA ASN A 74 -14.90 19.66 -5.58
C ASN A 74 -15.57 18.32 -5.95
N LEU A 75 -16.00 17.55 -4.94
CA LEU A 75 -16.74 16.30 -5.15
C LEU A 75 -18.05 16.54 -5.90
N ILE A 76 -18.84 17.53 -5.49
CA ILE A 76 -20.12 17.88 -6.14
C ILE A 76 -19.88 18.30 -7.60
N HIS A 77 -18.89 19.18 -7.82
CA HIS A 77 -18.51 19.62 -9.16
C HIS A 77 -18.09 18.44 -10.04
N GLY A 78 -17.14 17.62 -9.57
CA GLY A 78 -16.63 16.45 -10.29
C GLY A 78 -17.75 15.46 -10.63
N ALA A 79 -18.61 15.13 -9.67
CA ALA A 79 -19.71 14.19 -9.85
C ALA A 79 -20.74 14.63 -10.91
N PHE A 80 -20.95 15.95 -11.09
CA PHE A 80 -21.88 16.45 -12.09
C PHE A 80 -21.25 16.70 -13.45
N PHE A 81 -20.05 17.24 -13.49
CA PHE A 81 -19.44 17.68 -14.74
C PHE A 81 -18.47 16.65 -15.33
N ASN A 82 -17.89 15.79 -14.48
CA ASN A 82 -16.85 14.85 -14.87
C ASN A 82 -17.24 13.37 -14.66
N HIS A 83 -18.52 13.04 -14.41
CA HIS A 83 -18.95 11.66 -14.12
C HIS A 83 -18.62 10.66 -15.26
N HIS A 84 -18.46 11.12 -16.50
CA HIS A 84 -18.03 10.27 -17.62
C HIS A 84 -16.51 9.98 -17.60
N HIS A 85 -15.75 10.67 -16.75
CA HIS A 85 -14.31 10.57 -16.59
C HIS A 85 -13.99 10.51 -15.08
N PRO A 86 -14.22 9.35 -14.43
CA PRO A 86 -14.06 9.22 -12.97
C PRO A 86 -12.65 9.56 -12.48
N GLU A 87 -11.62 9.37 -13.31
CA GLU A 87 -10.25 9.81 -13.02
C GLU A 87 -10.16 11.35 -12.84
N TRP A 88 -10.92 12.14 -13.61
CA TRP A 88 -10.96 13.60 -13.44
C TRP A 88 -11.74 14.02 -12.19
N VAL A 89 -12.72 13.20 -11.77
CA VAL A 89 -13.38 13.41 -10.47
C VAL A 89 -12.33 13.31 -9.37
N VAL A 90 -11.49 12.27 -9.39
CA VAL A 90 -10.43 12.07 -8.39
C VAL A 90 -9.40 13.19 -8.44
N GLU A 91 -8.90 13.54 -9.62
CA GLU A 91 -7.91 14.61 -9.78
C GLU A 91 -8.42 15.95 -9.25
N GLY A 92 -9.67 16.30 -9.56
CA GLY A 92 -10.29 17.56 -9.13
C GLY A 92 -10.56 17.65 -7.63
N LEU A 93 -10.53 16.55 -6.87
CA LEU A 93 -10.72 16.60 -5.42
C LEU A 93 -9.67 17.45 -4.71
N ALA A 94 -8.45 17.51 -5.24
CA ALA A 94 -7.33 18.26 -4.69
C ALA A 94 -7.35 19.78 -5.02
N ASP A 95 -8.27 20.25 -5.87
CA ASP A 95 -8.31 21.64 -6.30
C ASP A 95 -8.48 22.60 -5.12
N GLY A 96 -7.52 23.51 -4.96
CA GLY A 96 -7.48 24.45 -3.83
C GLY A 96 -7.17 23.84 -2.47
N LEU A 97 -6.74 22.57 -2.43
CA LEU A 97 -6.34 21.85 -1.21
C LEU A 97 -4.87 21.42 -1.31
N GLY A 98 -4.11 21.67 -0.25
CA GLY A 98 -2.78 21.06 -0.08
C GLY A 98 -2.89 19.65 0.48
N SER A 99 -1.98 18.76 0.08
CA SER A 99 -1.90 17.39 0.58
C SER A 99 -1.58 17.29 2.09
N GLU A 100 -1.20 18.39 2.70
CA GLU A 100 -0.96 18.53 4.15
C GLU A 100 -2.23 18.81 4.95
N ARG A 101 -3.36 19.15 4.30
CA ARG A 101 -4.62 19.54 4.96
C ARG A 101 -5.60 18.37 5.10
N ILE A 102 -5.67 17.51 4.08
CA ILE A 102 -6.61 16.39 4.01
C ILE A 102 -5.97 15.21 3.30
N GLU A 103 -6.27 14.01 3.75
CA GLU A 103 -5.94 12.74 3.10
C GLU A 103 -7.25 12.05 2.70
N VAL A 104 -7.34 11.57 1.45
CA VAL A 104 -8.42 10.70 0.98
C VAL A 104 -7.81 9.33 0.75
N ASP A 105 -8.05 8.37 1.64
CA ASP A 105 -7.40 7.06 1.63
C ASP A 105 -8.27 5.93 1.06
N LEU A 106 -9.52 6.25 0.69
CA LEU A 106 -10.43 5.38 -0.05
C LEU A 106 -11.45 6.22 -0.83
N ILE A 107 -11.75 5.81 -2.07
CA ILE A 107 -12.88 6.29 -2.85
C ILE A 107 -13.61 5.10 -3.48
N HIS A 108 -14.95 5.18 -3.52
CA HIS A 108 -15.80 4.16 -4.10
C HIS A 108 -16.92 4.80 -4.94
N PHE A 109 -17.02 4.36 -6.19
CA PHE A 109 -18.05 4.74 -7.15
C PHE A 109 -19.03 3.58 -7.28
N SER A 110 -20.33 3.86 -7.31
CA SER A 110 -21.37 2.84 -7.49
C SER A 110 -22.62 3.40 -8.12
N GLY A 111 -23.44 2.52 -8.68
CA GLY A 111 -24.71 2.86 -9.36
C GLY A 111 -24.54 3.04 -10.88
N PRO A 112 -25.65 3.26 -11.61
CA PRO A 112 -25.68 3.13 -13.07
C PRO A 112 -24.77 4.06 -13.87
N TYR A 113 -24.37 5.19 -13.28
CA TYR A 113 -23.41 6.10 -13.95
C TYR A 113 -21.97 5.67 -13.79
N PHE A 114 -21.71 4.68 -12.93
CA PHE A 114 -20.38 4.22 -12.54
C PHE A 114 -20.22 2.69 -12.58
N ASP A 115 -21.11 1.98 -13.28
CA ASP A 115 -21.12 0.52 -13.37
C ASP A 115 -19.88 -0.05 -14.09
N GLU A 116 -19.27 0.73 -14.99
CA GLU A 116 -18.02 0.38 -15.68
C GLU A 116 -16.75 0.86 -14.92
N VAL A 117 -16.90 1.52 -13.77
CA VAL A 117 -15.76 2.07 -13.04
C VAL A 117 -15.03 1.00 -12.25
N GLU A 118 -13.75 0.78 -12.57
CA GLU A 118 -12.88 -0.08 -11.78
C GLU A 118 -12.35 0.70 -10.54
N ASN A 119 -12.98 0.45 -9.39
CA ASN A 119 -12.68 1.17 -8.15
C ASN A 119 -11.23 1.03 -7.69
N ARG A 120 -10.55 -0.09 -7.99
CA ARG A 120 -9.14 -0.28 -7.64
C ARG A 120 -8.24 0.71 -8.39
N LEU A 121 -8.56 0.99 -9.67
CA LEU A 121 -7.86 2.01 -10.46
C LEU A 121 -8.11 3.42 -9.91
N MET A 122 -9.34 3.72 -9.50
CA MET A 122 -9.67 5.02 -8.90
C MET A 122 -8.89 5.26 -7.60
N ASN A 123 -8.70 4.23 -6.80
CA ASN A 123 -7.87 4.33 -5.60
C ASN A 123 -6.36 4.46 -5.91
N LEU A 124 -5.88 3.85 -7.00
CA LEU A 124 -4.52 4.11 -7.50
C LEU A 124 -4.35 5.58 -7.92
N HIS A 125 -5.38 6.18 -8.55
CA HIS A 125 -5.39 7.61 -8.90
C HIS A 125 -5.30 8.52 -7.67
N LEU A 126 -5.82 8.13 -6.49
CA LEU A 126 -5.62 8.89 -5.25
C LEU A 126 -4.14 9.10 -4.92
N ILE A 127 -3.29 8.05 -5.10
CA ILE A 127 -1.84 8.19 -4.89
C ILE A 127 -1.23 9.12 -5.93
N ARG A 128 -1.61 8.98 -7.20
CA ARG A 128 -1.09 9.81 -8.30
C ARG A 128 -1.46 11.29 -8.14
N SER A 129 -2.64 11.57 -7.59
CA SER A 129 -3.14 12.93 -7.30
C SER A 129 -2.68 13.46 -5.94
N TRP A 130 -1.77 12.76 -5.24
CA TRP A 130 -1.23 13.14 -3.92
C TRP A 130 -2.29 13.28 -2.82
N LEU A 131 -3.48 12.72 -3.03
CA LEU A 131 -4.56 12.70 -2.05
C LEU A 131 -4.31 11.70 -0.91
N THR A 132 -3.53 10.66 -1.18
CA THR A 132 -2.97 9.75 -0.17
C THR A 132 -1.57 9.28 -0.59
N ARG A 133 -0.87 8.62 0.33
CA ARG A 133 0.44 8.02 0.07
C ARG A 133 0.37 6.48 -0.03
N ALA A 134 -0.76 5.89 0.31
CA ALA A 134 -0.97 4.45 0.23
C ALA A 134 -2.44 4.09 0.12
N VAL A 135 -2.74 3.03 -0.64
CA VAL A 135 -4.04 2.38 -0.69
C VAL A 135 -3.89 0.89 -0.40
N VAL A 136 -4.92 0.28 0.19
CA VAL A 136 -4.85 -1.09 0.69
C VAL A 136 -6.02 -1.91 0.14
N PHE A 137 -5.71 -3.15 -0.25
CA PHE A 137 -6.66 -4.13 -0.76
C PHE A 137 -6.65 -5.36 0.14
N ASN A 138 -7.83 -5.83 0.52
CA ASN A 138 -7.96 -7.07 1.31
C ASN A 138 -7.65 -8.32 0.46
N PRO A 139 -7.59 -9.53 1.05
CA PRO A 139 -7.38 -10.78 0.31
C PRO A 139 -8.48 -11.13 -0.70
N ALA A 140 -9.63 -10.43 -0.68
CA ALA A 140 -10.64 -10.52 -1.75
C ALA A 140 -10.35 -9.58 -2.93
N GLY A 141 -9.31 -8.74 -2.85
CA GLY A 141 -8.97 -7.73 -3.85
C GLY A 141 -9.81 -6.45 -3.78
N GLU A 142 -10.54 -6.25 -2.69
CA GLU A 142 -11.39 -5.07 -2.47
C GLU A 142 -10.60 -3.98 -1.75
N VAL A 143 -10.86 -2.73 -2.10
CA VAL A 143 -10.29 -1.56 -1.40
C VAL A 143 -10.86 -1.47 0.00
N VAL A 144 -9.99 -1.26 0.99
CA VAL A 144 -10.39 -1.16 2.40
C VAL A 144 -9.73 0.03 3.09
N VAL A 145 -10.39 0.57 4.10
CA VAL A 145 -9.81 1.61 4.95
C VAL A 145 -8.66 1.01 5.77
N PRO A 146 -7.44 1.58 5.69
CA PRO A 146 -6.28 1.02 6.39
C PRO A 146 -6.48 0.87 7.89
N GLY A 147 -7.23 1.81 8.51
CA GLY A 147 -7.54 1.78 9.93
C GLY A 147 -8.35 0.56 10.37
N GLU A 148 -9.28 0.10 9.54
CA GLU A 148 -10.09 -1.10 9.85
C GLU A 148 -9.27 -2.38 9.75
N LEU A 149 -8.34 -2.42 8.80
CA LEU A 149 -7.53 -3.59 8.55
C LEU A 149 -6.40 -3.77 9.57
N PHE A 150 -5.66 -2.69 9.86
CA PHE A 150 -4.44 -2.76 10.68
C PHE A 150 -4.68 -2.49 12.18
N TYR A 151 -5.86 -2.04 12.57
CA TYR A 151 -6.11 -1.62 13.95
C TYR A 151 -5.80 -2.72 14.95
N ARG A 152 -4.80 -2.44 15.82
CA ARG A 152 -4.32 -3.36 16.87
C ARG A 152 -3.85 -4.73 16.41
N LYS A 153 -3.53 -4.90 15.12
CA LYS A 153 -3.02 -6.16 14.58
C LYS A 153 -1.50 -6.13 14.38
N PRO A 154 -0.81 -7.25 14.58
CA PRO A 154 0.58 -7.40 14.14
C PRO A 154 0.62 -7.48 12.62
N VAL A 155 1.69 -6.94 12.01
CA VAL A 155 1.82 -6.86 10.56
C VAL A 155 3.16 -7.45 10.14
N MET A 156 3.13 -8.41 9.19
CA MET A 156 4.31 -8.90 8.50
C MET A 156 4.30 -8.38 7.07
N VAL A 157 5.34 -7.67 6.68
CA VAL A 157 5.46 -7.01 5.38
C VAL A 157 6.50 -7.72 4.51
N ILE A 158 6.15 -7.97 3.26
CA ILE A 158 7.10 -8.24 2.18
C ILE A 158 6.98 -7.15 1.11
N ARG A 159 8.10 -6.57 0.69
CA ARG A 159 8.14 -5.60 -0.42
C ARG A 159 8.67 -6.26 -1.68
N GLY A 160 8.02 -6.00 -2.80
CA GLY A 160 8.47 -6.51 -4.09
C GLY A 160 7.75 -5.88 -5.28
N SER A 161 8.25 -6.16 -6.48
CA SER A 161 7.54 -5.81 -7.71
C SER A 161 6.43 -6.80 -8.05
N PHE A 162 6.58 -8.06 -7.61
CA PHE A 162 5.65 -9.18 -7.86
C PHE A 162 5.23 -9.31 -9.33
N LYS A 163 6.22 -9.27 -10.22
CA LYS A 163 6.02 -9.30 -11.68
C LYS A 163 6.80 -10.49 -12.31
N PRO A 164 6.31 -11.74 -12.17
CA PRO A 164 5.18 -12.20 -11.36
C PRO A 164 5.55 -12.44 -9.88
N VAL A 165 4.55 -12.90 -9.10
CA VAL A 165 4.79 -13.52 -7.78
C VAL A 165 5.54 -14.82 -7.99
N THR A 166 6.65 -15.02 -7.27
CA THR A 166 7.49 -16.22 -7.39
C THR A 166 7.41 -17.09 -6.13
N CYS A 167 7.83 -18.35 -6.25
CA CYS A 167 7.93 -19.25 -5.10
C CYS A 167 8.86 -18.70 -4.01
N VAL A 168 9.91 -17.96 -4.38
CA VAL A 168 10.78 -17.25 -3.42
C VAL A 168 9.99 -16.24 -2.60
N ASN A 169 9.09 -15.46 -3.23
CA ASN A 169 8.30 -14.47 -2.49
C ASN A 169 7.39 -15.14 -1.46
N VAL A 170 6.79 -16.27 -1.83
CA VAL A 170 5.92 -17.05 -0.93
C VAL A 170 6.73 -17.67 0.20
N ASP A 171 7.88 -18.26 -0.09
CA ASP A 171 8.76 -18.85 0.91
C ASP A 171 9.32 -17.80 1.88
N MET A 172 9.75 -16.65 1.37
CA MET A 172 10.19 -15.52 2.20
C MET A 172 9.12 -15.09 3.20
N MET A 173 7.88 -14.90 2.72
CA MET A 173 6.76 -14.52 3.59
C MET A 173 6.47 -15.61 4.61
N ALA A 174 6.39 -16.87 4.19
CA ALA A 174 6.08 -18.00 5.07
C ALA A 174 7.17 -18.21 6.13
N ALA A 175 8.44 -18.14 5.74
CA ALA A 175 9.58 -18.28 6.64
C ALA A 175 9.64 -17.11 7.65
N GLY A 176 9.40 -15.88 7.19
CA GLY A 176 9.29 -14.70 8.05
C GLY A 176 8.14 -14.82 9.05
N LEU A 177 6.95 -15.22 8.59
CA LEU A 177 5.77 -15.44 9.44
C LEU A 177 6.02 -16.50 10.51
N ARG A 178 6.68 -17.62 10.15
CA ARG A 178 7.03 -18.69 11.09
C ARG A 178 7.84 -18.15 12.26
N GLN A 179 8.82 -17.31 12.01
CA GLN A 179 9.67 -16.72 13.06
C GLN A 179 8.96 -15.58 13.80
N PHE A 180 8.26 -14.71 13.09
CA PHE A 180 7.50 -13.59 13.65
C PHE A 180 6.41 -14.05 14.62
N SER A 181 5.73 -15.15 14.32
CA SER A 181 4.68 -15.73 15.15
C SER A 181 5.18 -16.28 16.49
N GLN A 182 6.50 -16.45 16.66
CA GLN A 182 7.10 -16.88 17.94
C GLN A 182 7.25 -15.73 18.95
N LEU A 183 7.09 -14.47 18.53
CA LEU A 183 7.11 -13.34 19.44
C LEU A 183 5.91 -13.39 20.39
N ALA A 184 6.14 -13.28 21.68
CA ALA A 184 5.10 -13.38 22.71
C ALA A 184 3.96 -12.33 22.56
N ALA A 185 4.25 -11.19 21.91
CA ALA A 185 3.27 -10.12 21.67
C ALA A 185 2.44 -10.31 20.38
N VAL A 186 2.64 -11.42 19.65
CA VAL A 186 1.99 -11.70 18.37
C VAL A 186 0.94 -12.80 18.55
N ASP A 187 -0.31 -12.50 18.23
CA ASP A 187 -1.33 -13.50 18.03
C ASP A 187 -1.28 -13.95 16.56
N GLN A 188 -1.01 -15.23 16.35
CA GLN A 188 -0.82 -15.80 15.02
C GLN A 188 -2.07 -15.66 14.13
N ASN A 189 -3.28 -15.68 14.74
CA ASN A 189 -4.54 -15.60 14.01
C ASN A 189 -4.88 -14.16 13.59
N GLU A 190 -4.19 -13.17 14.15
CA GLU A 190 -4.44 -11.75 13.87
C GLU A 190 -3.37 -11.13 12.97
N ILE A 191 -2.34 -11.90 12.54
CA ILE A 191 -1.28 -11.35 11.71
C ILE A 191 -1.83 -10.94 10.35
N VAL A 192 -1.58 -9.69 9.98
CA VAL A 192 -1.81 -9.21 8.62
C VAL A 192 -0.56 -9.49 7.78
N SER A 193 -0.69 -10.39 6.81
CA SER A 193 0.35 -10.68 5.81
C SER A 193 0.25 -9.67 4.68
N LEU A 194 1.14 -8.68 4.67
CA LEU A 194 1.09 -7.52 3.79
C LEU A 194 2.13 -7.62 2.67
N ALA A 195 1.67 -7.73 1.42
CA ALA A 195 2.51 -7.57 0.24
C ALA A 195 2.46 -6.10 -0.21
N GLU A 196 3.59 -5.42 -0.18
CA GLU A 196 3.70 -4.02 -0.55
C GLU A 196 4.38 -3.86 -1.91
N ILE A 197 3.74 -3.10 -2.79
CA ILE A 197 4.26 -2.66 -4.09
C ILE A 197 4.46 -1.15 -4.04
N THR A 198 5.66 -0.66 -4.33
CA THR A 198 5.88 0.78 -4.45
C THR A 198 5.38 1.30 -5.79
N MET A 199 4.90 2.54 -5.83
CA MET A 199 4.48 3.21 -7.07
C MET A 199 5.55 3.14 -8.16
N ASN A 200 6.84 3.29 -7.79
CA ASN A 200 7.95 3.17 -8.73
C ASN A 200 8.02 1.81 -9.43
N SER A 201 7.53 0.75 -8.80
CA SER A 201 7.49 -0.60 -9.37
C SER A 201 6.33 -0.82 -10.35
N LEU A 202 5.35 0.09 -10.35
CA LEU A 202 4.18 0.06 -11.24
C LEU A 202 4.36 0.94 -12.47
N ILE A 203 5.21 1.98 -12.37
CA ILE A 203 5.42 2.95 -13.45
C ILE A 203 6.26 2.30 -14.56
N SER A 204 5.76 2.38 -15.79
CA SER A 204 6.48 2.00 -17.01
C SER A 204 6.45 3.19 -17.97
N GLY A 205 7.60 3.85 -18.15
CA GLY A 205 7.63 5.17 -18.79
C GLY A 205 6.93 6.22 -17.92
N ASP A 206 6.00 6.98 -18.50
CA ASP A 206 5.26 8.03 -17.81
C ASP A 206 3.91 7.56 -17.23
N ASN A 207 3.51 6.30 -17.47
CA ASN A 207 2.21 5.79 -17.11
C ASN A 207 2.28 4.49 -16.30
N VAL A 208 1.18 4.20 -15.59
CA VAL A 208 0.93 2.91 -14.97
C VAL A 208 0.05 2.09 -15.90
N ASP A 209 0.47 0.85 -16.18
CA ASP A 209 -0.37 -0.12 -16.88
C ASP A 209 -1.44 -0.63 -15.91
N GLY A 210 -2.69 -0.22 -16.14
CA GLY A 210 -3.83 -0.60 -15.29
C GLY A 210 -4.09 -2.11 -15.29
N ALA A 211 -3.88 -2.80 -16.42
CA ALA A 211 -4.08 -4.24 -16.50
C ALA A 211 -2.99 -5.00 -15.71
N ASP A 212 -1.72 -4.60 -15.82
CA ASP A 212 -0.61 -5.15 -15.03
C ASP A 212 -0.83 -4.90 -13.51
N PHE A 213 -1.30 -3.71 -13.14
CA PHE A 213 -1.65 -3.37 -11.78
C PHE A 213 -2.75 -4.30 -11.20
N LEU A 214 -3.86 -4.45 -11.91
CA LEU A 214 -4.98 -5.29 -11.47
C LEU A 214 -4.56 -6.76 -11.37
N ALA A 215 -3.82 -7.26 -12.34
CA ALA A 215 -3.30 -8.62 -12.33
C ALA A 215 -2.41 -8.90 -11.12
N ARG A 216 -1.54 -7.97 -10.73
CA ARG A 216 -0.68 -8.14 -9.53
C ARG A 216 -1.50 -8.18 -8.25
N ILE A 217 -2.52 -7.31 -8.09
CA ILE A 217 -3.42 -7.36 -6.93
C ILE A 217 -4.10 -8.73 -6.87
N GLU A 218 -4.68 -9.20 -7.98
CA GLU A 218 -5.39 -10.46 -8.02
C GLU A 218 -4.50 -11.67 -7.74
N LEU A 219 -3.27 -11.66 -8.27
CA LEU A 219 -2.29 -12.73 -8.00
C LEU A 219 -1.90 -12.78 -6.54
N LEU A 220 -1.61 -11.63 -5.91
CA LEU A 220 -1.26 -11.57 -4.49
C LEU A 220 -2.45 -11.89 -3.58
N ALA A 221 -3.62 -11.37 -3.89
CA ALA A 221 -4.87 -11.67 -3.17
C ALA A 221 -5.19 -13.17 -3.23
N SER A 222 -4.97 -13.84 -4.37
CA SER A 222 -5.16 -15.28 -4.51
C SER A 222 -4.22 -16.13 -3.63
N GLN A 223 -3.10 -15.55 -3.18
CA GLN A 223 -2.20 -16.16 -2.19
C GLN A 223 -2.61 -15.82 -0.73
N GLY A 224 -3.73 -15.14 -0.53
CA GLY A 224 -4.22 -14.73 0.78
C GLY A 224 -3.55 -13.48 1.36
N TYR A 225 -2.79 -12.72 0.56
CA TYR A 225 -2.14 -11.51 1.03
C TYR A 225 -3.08 -10.31 0.98
N THR A 226 -2.97 -9.47 2.00
CA THR A 226 -3.34 -8.07 1.90
C THR A 226 -2.33 -7.37 0.98
N VAL A 227 -2.81 -6.54 0.05
CA VAL A 227 -1.92 -5.83 -0.88
C VAL A 227 -1.93 -4.35 -0.55
N MET A 228 -0.78 -3.72 -0.51
CA MET A 228 -0.65 -2.28 -0.36
C MET A 228 0.13 -1.70 -1.53
N ILE A 229 -0.42 -0.66 -2.15
CA ILE A 229 0.33 0.18 -3.06
C ILE A 229 0.74 1.43 -2.29
N SER A 230 2.02 1.79 -2.34
CA SER A 230 2.51 2.94 -1.59
C SER A 230 3.54 3.77 -2.35
N ASP A 231 3.67 5.03 -1.95
CA ASP A 231 4.75 5.92 -2.35
C ASP A 231 5.84 5.99 -1.26
N TYR A 232 5.93 5.00 -0.40
CA TYR A 232 6.95 4.94 0.65
C TYR A 232 8.20 4.20 0.17
N VAL A 233 9.12 4.91 -0.46
CA VAL A 233 10.39 4.30 -0.93
C VAL A 233 11.21 3.74 0.24
N ARG A 234 11.16 4.36 1.42
CA ARG A 234 11.98 4.00 2.59
C ARG A 234 11.19 3.25 3.65
N PHE A 235 11.75 2.16 4.18
CA PHE A 235 11.11 1.31 5.18
C PHE A 235 10.70 2.05 6.45
N PHE A 236 11.48 3.03 6.92
CA PHE A 236 11.10 3.78 8.11
C PHE A 236 9.83 4.63 7.89
N ARG A 237 9.57 5.11 6.66
CA ARG A 237 8.34 5.83 6.31
C ARG A 237 7.15 4.88 6.24
N LEU A 238 7.33 3.70 5.64
CA LEU A 238 6.33 2.64 5.64
C LEU A 238 5.98 2.23 7.07
N ARG A 239 6.98 1.99 7.90
CA ARG A 239 6.78 1.69 9.32
C ARG A 239 6.03 2.81 10.04
N ALA A 240 6.37 4.09 9.80
CA ALA A 240 5.69 5.22 10.39
C ALA A 240 4.22 5.30 9.97
N TYR A 241 3.90 4.96 8.72
CA TYR A 241 2.54 4.85 8.25
C TYR A 241 1.76 3.75 8.99
N LEU A 242 2.28 2.53 9.06
CA LEU A 242 1.63 1.43 9.76
C LEU A 242 1.43 1.73 11.26
N ARG A 243 2.34 2.49 11.87
CA ARG A 243 2.25 2.93 13.28
C ARG A 243 1.08 3.87 13.59
N ARG A 244 0.48 4.47 12.59
CA ARG A 244 -0.76 5.24 12.78
C ARG A 244 -1.90 4.33 13.24
N TYR A 245 -1.90 3.06 12.84
CA TYR A 245 -3.01 2.14 13.02
C TYR A 245 -2.75 1.07 14.07
N THR A 246 -1.51 0.63 14.25
CA THR A 246 -1.18 -0.44 15.19
C THR A 246 0.04 -0.14 16.05
N GLN A 247 -0.05 -0.53 17.34
CA GLN A 247 1.08 -0.56 18.26
C GLN A 247 1.63 -1.99 18.45
N LYS A 248 1.03 -2.98 17.78
CA LYS A 248 1.52 -4.36 17.79
C LYS A 248 2.84 -4.50 17.01
N PRO A 249 3.56 -5.60 17.14
CA PRO A 249 4.79 -5.83 16.41
C PRO A 249 4.64 -5.68 14.88
N ILE A 250 5.68 -5.14 14.25
CA ILE A 250 5.82 -5.07 12.79
C ILE A 250 7.08 -5.87 12.41
N GLY A 251 6.88 -6.87 11.56
CA GLY A 251 7.94 -7.60 10.88
C GLY A 251 8.08 -7.11 9.44
N ILE A 252 9.30 -7.02 8.95
CA ILE A 252 9.59 -6.77 7.54
C ILE A 252 10.52 -7.87 7.08
N VAL A 253 10.09 -8.69 6.12
CA VAL A 253 10.97 -9.67 5.49
C VAL A 253 11.56 -9.10 4.21
N LEU A 254 12.86 -9.21 4.07
CA LEU A 254 13.59 -8.79 2.88
C LEU A 254 14.68 -9.79 2.51
N SER A 255 14.99 -9.86 1.22
CA SER A 255 16.14 -10.64 0.75
C SER A 255 17.44 -9.94 1.15
N VAL A 256 18.48 -10.73 1.40
CA VAL A 256 19.83 -10.19 1.57
C VAL A 256 20.31 -9.40 0.34
N ARG A 257 19.73 -9.63 -0.84
CA ARG A 257 19.99 -8.82 -2.07
C ARG A 257 19.51 -7.37 -1.92
N ASP A 258 18.52 -7.13 -1.05
CA ASP A 258 17.94 -5.81 -0.83
C ASP A 258 18.68 -5.01 0.26
N PHE A 259 19.79 -5.55 0.79
CA PHE A 259 20.60 -4.88 1.82
C PHE A 259 21.17 -3.53 1.35
N ASP A 260 21.51 -3.41 0.08
CA ASP A 260 21.98 -2.14 -0.48
C ASP A 260 20.94 -1.04 -0.33
N PHE A 261 19.64 -1.35 -0.48
CA PHE A 261 18.56 -0.39 -0.22
C PHE A 261 18.43 0.01 1.24
N LEU A 262 18.84 -0.86 2.15
CA LEU A 262 18.79 -0.58 3.59
C LEU A 262 20.03 0.16 4.06
N PHE A 263 21.24 -0.19 3.56
CA PHE A 263 22.52 0.33 4.03
C PHE A 263 23.18 1.35 3.10
N ASP A 264 22.58 1.72 1.96
CA ASP A 264 23.10 2.79 1.11
C ASP A 264 22.68 4.16 1.65
N GLU A 265 23.65 4.92 2.15
CA GLU A 265 23.44 6.21 2.81
C GLU A 265 22.84 7.28 1.89
N LYS A 266 23.00 7.14 0.55
CA LYS A 266 22.36 8.07 -0.40
C LYS A 266 20.85 8.16 -0.24
N TYR A 267 20.19 7.10 0.24
CA TYR A 267 18.76 7.11 0.49
C TYR A 267 18.35 7.93 1.72
N TYR A 268 19.32 8.39 2.50
CA TYR A 268 19.10 9.09 3.78
C TYR A 268 19.71 10.50 3.81
N GLU A 269 20.30 10.98 2.70
CA GLU A 269 20.93 12.32 2.59
C GLU A 269 19.97 13.48 2.92
N GLY A 270 18.65 13.28 2.75
CA GLY A 270 17.63 14.26 3.12
C GLY A 270 17.27 14.30 4.62
N LEU A 271 17.91 13.47 5.45
CA LEU A 271 17.72 13.46 6.91
C LEU A 271 18.91 14.11 7.58
N GLU A 272 18.66 14.96 8.59
CA GLU A 272 19.73 15.65 9.34
C GLU A 272 20.69 14.68 10.01
N GLY A 273 20.15 13.60 10.60
CA GLY A 273 20.91 12.51 11.22
C GLY A 273 21.27 11.36 10.27
N GLY A 274 21.00 11.48 8.95
CA GLY A 274 21.33 10.48 7.94
C GLY A 274 20.76 9.09 8.25
N ILE A 275 21.56 8.06 8.01
CA ILE A 275 21.17 6.65 8.24
C ILE A 275 20.86 6.36 9.72
N LEU A 276 21.52 7.02 10.68
CA LEU A 276 21.26 6.82 12.11
C LEU A 276 19.87 7.31 12.50
N GLU A 277 19.44 8.45 11.98
CA GLU A 277 18.08 8.94 12.18
C GLU A 277 17.04 7.98 11.55
N ALA A 278 17.32 7.51 10.33
CA ALA A 278 16.44 6.57 9.64
C ALA A 278 16.29 5.26 10.43
N PHE A 279 17.37 4.71 10.93
CA PHE A 279 17.36 3.45 11.68
C PHE A 279 16.76 3.63 13.09
N GLY A 280 16.98 4.76 13.74
CA GLY A 280 16.27 5.11 14.97
C GLY A 280 14.75 5.19 14.78
N LYS A 281 14.29 5.60 13.60
CA LYS A 281 12.86 5.60 13.23
C LYS A 281 12.34 4.23 12.78
N LEU A 282 13.21 3.39 12.20
CA LEU A 282 12.82 2.05 11.71
C LEU A 282 12.76 1.03 12.83
N PHE A 283 13.71 1.03 13.76
CA PHE A 283 13.98 -0.02 14.74
C PHE A 283 13.61 0.29 16.21
N PRO A 284 12.45 0.89 16.53
CA PRO A 284 11.96 0.81 17.91
C PRO A 284 11.69 -0.64 18.33
N ASP A 285 11.53 -0.88 19.63
CA ASP A 285 11.58 -2.20 20.28
C ASP A 285 10.68 -3.28 19.65
N ASN A 286 9.57 -2.91 19.05
CA ASN A 286 8.61 -3.84 18.46
C ASN A 286 8.62 -3.87 16.91
N THR A 287 9.75 -3.51 16.28
CA THR A 287 9.96 -3.62 14.84
C THR A 287 11.21 -4.46 14.58
N HIS A 288 11.06 -5.49 13.76
CA HIS A 288 12.12 -6.44 13.40
C HIS A 288 12.21 -6.58 11.89
N VAL A 289 13.41 -6.74 11.37
CA VAL A 289 13.66 -7.05 9.97
C VAL A 289 14.19 -8.46 9.87
N TYR A 290 13.53 -9.29 9.09
CA TYR A 290 13.82 -10.68 8.84
C TYR A 290 14.56 -10.81 7.52
N VAL A 291 15.81 -11.29 7.56
CA VAL A 291 16.71 -11.33 6.41
C VAL A 291 16.74 -12.72 5.81
N TYR A 292 16.18 -12.84 4.63
CA TYR A 292 16.12 -14.10 3.87
C TYR A 292 17.40 -14.28 3.05
N PRO A 293 18.06 -15.44 3.11
CA PRO A 293 19.30 -15.68 2.38
C PRO A 293 19.06 -15.79 0.88
N SER A 294 20.11 -15.61 0.08
CA SER A 294 20.02 -15.73 -1.36
C SER A 294 21.37 -16.12 -1.97
N ARG A 295 21.36 -16.72 -3.13
CA ARG A 295 22.58 -16.95 -3.92
C ARG A 295 22.84 -15.74 -4.82
N PRO A 296 24.13 -15.37 -5.03
CA PRO A 296 24.48 -14.30 -5.96
C PRO A 296 23.97 -14.59 -7.37
N SER A 297 23.52 -13.56 -8.07
CA SER A 297 23.20 -13.65 -9.50
C SER A 297 24.50 -13.96 -10.29
N GLY A 298 24.44 -14.95 -11.20
CA GLY A 298 25.61 -15.34 -12.01
C GLY A 298 26.30 -16.63 -11.57
N GLY A 299 25.69 -17.44 -10.68
CA GLY A 299 26.15 -18.81 -10.42
C GLY A 299 27.24 -18.95 -9.36
N GLY A 300 27.41 -17.98 -8.47
CA GLY A 300 28.25 -18.13 -7.30
C GLY A 300 27.77 -19.26 -6.39
N ALA A 301 28.67 -20.15 -5.95
CA ALA A 301 28.32 -21.33 -5.16
C ALA A 301 27.94 -20.99 -3.70
N GLU A 302 28.40 -19.85 -3.19
CA GLU A 302 28.25 -19.50 -1.78
C GLU A 302 26.92 -18.77 -1.51
N LEU A 303 26.19 -19.24 -0.50
CA LEU A 303 24.97 -18.62 -0.03
C LEU A 303 25.30 -17.34 0.75
N VAL A 304 24.70 -16.22 0.36
CA VAL A 304 24.79 -14.98 1.12
C VAL A 304 23.69 -14.98 2.18
N THR A 305 24.08 -14.78 3.43
CA THR A 305 23.22 -14.76 4.61
C THR A 305 23.47 -13.47 5.39
N LEU A 306 22.73 -13.25 6.47
CA LEU A 306 22.95 -12.13 7.37
C LEU A 306 24.37 -12.18 8.01
N ASP A 307 24.96 -13.38 8.18
CA ASP A 307 26.26 -13.57 8.84
C ASP A 307 27.44 -13.19 7.94
N ASN A 308 27.28 -13.30 6.60
CA ASN A 308 28.39 -13.06 5.65
C ASN A 308 28.11 -11.91 4.66
N VAL A 309 26.93 -11.24 4.76
CA VAL A 309 26.61 -10.09 3.92
C VAL A 309 27.60 -8.95 4.12
N GLN A 310 28.01 -8.33 3.00
CA GLN A 310 28.92 -7.21 3.03
C GLN A 310 28.17 -5.88 3.04
N VAL A 311 28.51 -5.01 3.98
CA VAL A 311 28.08 -3.62 4.02
C VAL A 311 29.31 -2.70 3.94
N PRO A 312 29.18 -1.42 3.58
CA PRO A 312 30.27 -0.47 3.60
C PRO A 312 31.03 -0.52 4.94
N ALA A 313 32.38 -0.51 4.89
CA ALA A 313 33.24 -0.73 6.06
C ALA A 313 32.88 0.19 7.25
N ARG A 314 32.45 1.43 6.97
CA ARG A 314 32.01 2.40 7.98
C ARG A 314 30.70 2.03 8.69
N LEU A 315 29.88 1.15 8.10
CA LEU A 315 28.58 0.72 8.65
C LEU A 315 28.63 -0.67 9.31
N ARG A 316 29.78 -1.37 9.27
CA ARG A 316 29.91 -2.74 9.83
C ARG A 316 29.53 -2.84 11.32
N HIS A 317 29.89 -1.83 12.12
CA HIS A 317 29.55 -1.82 13.54
C HIS A 317 28.07 -1.51 13.79
N LEU A 318 27.45 -0.74 12.89
CA LEU A 318 26.01 -0.52 12.94
C LEU A 318 25.26 -1.81 12.58
N LEU A 319 25.71 -2.56 11.57
CA LEU A 319 25.15 -3.88 11.26
C LEU A 319 25.28 -4.82 12.47
N ALA A 320 26.47 -4.93 13.08
CA ALA A 320 26.72 -5.77 14.25
C ALA A 320 25.77 -5.38 15.41
N HIS A 321 25.65 -4.09 15.70
CA HIS A 321 24.72 -3.60 16.73
C HIS A 321 23.27 -4.02 16.47
N LEU A 322 22.80 -3.95 15.23
CA LEU A 322 21.42 -4.32 14.87
C LEU A 322 21.18 -5.83 14.99
N VAL A 323 22.17 -6.65 14.65
CA VAL A 323 22.12 -8.11 14.80
C VAL A 323 22.14 -8.51 16.27
N GLU A 324 23.08 -7.97 17.05
CA GLU A 324 23.23 -8.26 18.49
C GLU A 324 22.00 -7.84 19.33
N ASN A 325 21.21 -6.89 18.84
CA ASN A 325 19.99 -6.40 19.50
C ASN A 325 18.69 -6.92 18.87
N ASP A 326 18.75 -8.01 18.09
CA ASP A 326 17.60 -8.67 17.46
C ASP A 326 16.76 -7.74 16.57
N LYS A 327 17.37 -6.67 16.02
CA LYS A 327 16.70 -5.78 15.06
C LYS A 327 16.74 -6.34 13.64
N LEU A 328 17.83 -7.04 13.32
CA LEU A 328 18.00 -7.84 12.12
C LEU A 328 18.13 -9.31 12.53
N LEU A 329 17.27 -10.16 11.97
CA LEU A 329 17.17 -11.57 12.30
C LEU A 329 17.34 -12.41 11.04
N ALA A 330 18.24 -13.38 11.06
CA ALA A 330 18.37 -14.34 9.96
C ALA A 330 17.14 -15.25 9.89
N VAL A 331 16.65 -15.49 8.70
CA VAL A 331 15.51 -16.40 8.44
C VAL A 331 16.00 -17.64 7.74
N GLN A 332 15.50 -18.79 8.16
CA GLN A 332 15.75 -20.06 7.48
C GLN A 332 14.66 -20.29 6.44
N PRO A 333 15.00 -20.50 5.16
CA PRO A 333 14.06 -20.89 4.13
C PRO A 333 13.23 -22.12 4.55
N LEU A 334 12.04 -22.25 4.03
CA LEU A 334 11.24 -23.46 4.15
C LEU A 334 11.63 -24.46 3.07
N ASP A 335 12.05 -23.95 1.89
CA ASP A 335 12.52 -24.74 0.76
C ASP A 335 13.78 -24.11 0.13
N ASP A 336 14.92 -24.75 0.36
CA ASP A 336 16.22 -24.34 -0.18
C ASP A 336 16.30 -24.40 -1.72
N SER A 337 15.39 -25.13 -2.36
CA SER A 337 15.33 -25.26 -3.81
C SER A 337 15.05 -23.91 -4.51
N HIS A 338 14.45 -22.95 -3.79
CA HIS A 338 14.15 -21.62 -4.32
C HIS A 338 15.30 -20.63 -4.24
N LEU A 339 16.37 -20.92 -3.48
CA LEU A 339 17.46 -19.99 -3.22
C LEU A 339 18.30 -19.59 -4.45
N HIS A 340 18.27 -20.41 -5.51
CA HIS A 340 19.00 -20.14 -6.77
C HIS A 340 18.15 -19.39 -7.80
N MET A 341 16.87 -19.17 -7.54
CA MET A 341 15.93 -18.56 -8.46
C MET A 341 16.30 -17.08 -8.71
N ASP A 342 16.34 -16.71 -10.00
CA ASP A 342 16.45 -15.32 -10.42
C ASP A 342 15.14 -14.88 -11.10
N VAL A 343 14.54 -13.82 -10.60
CA VAL A 343 13.30 -13.26 -11.18
C VAL A 343 13.47 -12.86 -12.64
N ALA A 344 14.70 -12.44 -13.04
CA ALA A 344 14.99 -12.09 -14.42
C ALA A 344 14.90 -13.33 -15.35
N ASP A 345 15.30 -14.51 -14.88
CA ASP A 345 15.18 -15.76 -15.63
C ASP A 345 13.73 -16.19 -15.78
N VAL A 346 12.91 -16.01 -14.73
CA VAL A 346 11.46 -16.25 -14.79
C VAL A 346 10.80 -15.35 -15.84
N ILE A 347 11.09 -14.06 -15.81
CA ILE A 347 10.56 -13.08 -16.79
C ILE A 347 11.02 -13.45 -18.22
N ALA A 348 12.28 -13.82 -18.38
CA ALA A 348 12.82 -14.23 -19.69
C ALA A 348 12.17 -15.53 -20.19
N GLY A 349 11.87 -16.46 -19.31
CA GLY A 349 11.14 -17.69 -19.60
C GLY A 349 9.72 -17.42 -20.07
N LEU A 350 9.00 -16.57 -19.34
CA LEU A 350 7.64 -16.10 -19.68
C LEU A 350 7.59 -15.46 -21.08
N ARG A 351 8.50 -14.52 -21.35
CA ARG A 351 8.55 -13.84 -22.67
C ARG A 351 8.83 -14.78 -23.83
N ARG A 352 9.55 -15.86 -23.62
CA ARG A 352 9.87 -16.86 -24.65
C ARG A 352 8.74 -17.90 -24.84
N GLY A 353 7.75 -17.92 -23.95
CA GLY A 353 6.70 -18.96 -23.93
C GLY A 353 7.25 -20.38 -23.79
N ARG A 354 8.47 -20.55 -23.26
CA ARG A 354 9.17 -21.82 -23.09
C ARG A 354 10.00 -21.79 -21.81
N GLY A 355 10.13 -22.92 -21.17
CA GLY A 355 11.05 -23.09 -20.04
C GLY A 355 10.38 -23.55 -18.77
N ALA A 356 11.19 -23.74 -17.74
CA ALA A 356 10.75 -24.22 -16.43
C ALA A 356 10.16 -23.12 -15.53
N TRP A 357 9.83 -21.95 -16.08
CA TRP A 357 9.32 -20.83 -15.28
C TRP A 357 8.06 -21.18 -14.44
N GLU A 358 7.26 -22.15 -14.93
CA GLU A 358 6.08 -22.66 -14.22
C GLU A 358 6.43 -23.29 -12.86
N ARG A 359 7.67 -23.78 -12.69
CA ARG A 359 8.16 -24.36 -11.42
C ARG A 359 8.61 -23.26 -10.44
N ASP A 360 8.86 -22.07 -10.96
CA ASP A 360 9.41 -20.94 -10.22
C ASP A 360 8.33 -20.01 -9.71
N VAL A 361 7.07 -20.23 -10.12
CA VAL A 361 5.89 -19.50 -9.66
C VAL A 361 4.90 -20.43 -8.97
N PRO A 362 4.11 -19.97 -8.01
CA PRO A 362 3.05 -20.77 -7.41
C PRO A 362 2.06 -21.26 -8.48
N GLU A 363 1.54 -22.47 -8.32
CA GLU A 363 0.60 -23.09 -9.27
C GLU A 363 -0.60 -22.19 -9.61
N PRO A 364 -1.28 -21.50 -8.65
CA PRO A 364 -2.37 -20.56 -8.97
C PRO A 364 -1.92 -19.38 -9.82
N VAL A 365 -0.66 -18.96 -9.68
CA VAL A 365 -0.05 -17.88 -10.48
C VAL A 365 0.22 -18.38 -11.91
N ALA A 366 0.79 -19.59 -12.05
CA ALA A 366 1.04 -20.18 -13.37
C ALA A 366 -0.27 -20.33 -14.17
N GLN A 367 -1.33 -20.83 -13.54
CA GLN A 367 -2.65 -21.01 -14.18
C GLN A 367 -3.30 -19.72 -14.67
N ARG A 368 -2.97 -18.56 -14.08
CA ARG A 368 -3.51 -17.24 -14.50
C ARG A 368 -2.68 -16.55 -15.57
N ILE A 369 -1.43 -16.97 -15.75
CA ILE A 369 -0.52 -16.39 -16.76
C ILE A 369 -0.69 -17.10 -18.10
N ILE A 370 -1.08 -18.36 -18.12
CA ILE A 370 -1.37 -19.16 -19.32
C ILE A 370 -2.76 -18.83 -19.88
#